data_b68785cb9da07d1b6ec26094c16f5aea
#
_entry.id   b68785cb9da07d1b6ec26094c16f5aea
#
_cell.length_a   1.000
_cell.length_b   1.000
_cell.length_c   1.000
_cell.angle_alpha   90.00
_cell.angle_beta   90.00
_cell.angle_gamma   90.00
#
_symmetry.space_group_name_H-M   'P 1'
#
loop_
_entity.id
_entity.type
_entity.pdbx_description
1 polymer ?
#
loop_
_entity_poly.entity_id
_entity_poly.type
_entity_poly.pdbx_seq_one_letter_code
_entity_poly.pdbx_strand_id
1 'polypeptide(L)'
;VHDGATEIDMVLSVGTFLSGDYETCSDEIEEIKAACAGHPLKVILETGALQTAENIHKASVLSMFAGADFIKTSTGKIEPAATPEAALVMCKAIRDYYKLTGTKVGFKAAGGIKTIDDALGYYTIVREVLGEEWIKEGLFRIGTSRLANLLAAELTGEQGKPF
;
A
#
# COMPACT_ATOMS: atom_id res chain seq x y z
N VAL A 1 15.30 -1.03 11.63
CA VAL A 1 16.41 -1.51 10.79
C VAL A 1 17.53 -2.03 11.70
N HIS A 2 18.03 -1.24 12.65
CA HIS A 2 19.13 -1.64 13.54
C HIS A 2 18.84 -2.95 14.32
N ASP A 3 17.59 -3.17 14.70
CA ASP A 3 17.13 -4.34 15.44
C ASP A 3 16.67 -5.50 14.53
N GLY A 4 17.03 -5.46 13.24
CA GLY A 4 16.79 -6.52 12.28
C GLY A 4 15.52 -6.39 11.42
N ALA A 5 14.83 -5.23 11.45
CA ALA A 5 13.73 -4.97 10.52
C ALA A 5 14.26 -4.88 9.07
N THR A 6 13.63 -5.60 8.17
CA THR A 6 13.98 -5.63 6.73
C THR A 6 13.11 -4.68 5.89
N GLU A 7 11.99 -4.23 6.41
CA GLU A 7 11.06 -3.30 5.77
C GLU A 7 10.40 -2.43 6.85
N ILE A 8 10.08 -1.20 6.53
CA ILE A 8 9.47 -0.22 7.44
C ILE A 8 8.12 0.21 6.88
N ASP A 9 7.09 0.25 7.72
CA ASP A 9 5.79 0.83 7.42
C ASP A 9 5.64 2.13 8.25
N MET A 10 5.35 3.26 7.60
CA MET A 10 4.98 4.52 8.26
C MET A 10 3.55 4.92 7.88
N VAL A 11 2.93 5.76 8.68
CA VAL A 11 1.63 6.36 8.34
C VAL A 11 1.85 7.80 7.91
N LEU A 12 1.22 8.22 6.81
CA LEU A 12 1.19 9.62 6.38
C LEU A 12 0.58 10.49 7.50
N SER A 13 1.15 11.64 7.75
CA SER A 13 0.57 12.67 8.66
C SER A 13 -0.71 13.25 8.04
N VAL A 14 -1.83 12.48 8.12
CA VAL A 14 -3.09 12.78 7.43
C VAL A 14 -3.63 14.16 7.78
N GLY A 15 -3.53 14.58 9.05
CA GLY A 15 -3.97 15.91 9.47
C GLY A 15 -3.19 17.03 8.78
N THR A 16 -1.88 16.90 8.71
CA THR A 16 -0.97 17.82 8.02
C THR A 16 -1.26 17.85 6.53
N PHE A 17 -1.42 16.67 5.92
CA PHE A 17 -1.80 16.55 4.50
C PHE A 17 -3.12 17.24 4.18
N LEU A 18 -4.17 17.02 4.98
CA LEU A 18 -5.50 17.60 4.76
C LEU A 18 -5.54 19.12 5.04
N SER A 19 -4.61 19.65 5.84
CA SER A 19 -4.45 21.11 6.01
C SER A 19 -3.75 21.78 4.81
N GLY A 20 -3.25 20.98 3.85
CA GLY A 20 -2.56 21.48 2.65
C GLY A 20 -1.06 21.66 2.82
N ASP A 21 -0.50 21.29 3.96
CA ASP A 21 0.95 21.34 4.21
C ASP A 21 1.64 20.09 3.64
N TYR A 22 1.75 20.07 2.31
CA TYR A 22 2.36 18.97 1.57
C TYR A 22 3.88 18.92 1.71
N GLU A 23 4.52 20.06 1.94
CA GLU A 23 5.96 20.17 2.14
C GLU A 23 6.39 19.39 3.39
N THR A 24 5.78 19.69 4.54
CA THR A 24 6.03 18.94 5.78
C THR A 24 5.79 17.43 5.60
N CYS A 25 4.72 17.03 4.91
CA CYS A 25 4.46 15.61 4.66
C CYS A 25 5.55 14.95 3.81
N SER A 26 6.08 15.65 2.80
CA SER A 26 7.17 15.15 1.96
C SER A 26 8.46 15.00 2.76
N ASP A 27 8.82 16.03 3.51
CA ASP A 27 10.02 16.05 4.34
C ASP A 27 10.04 14.92 5.37
N GLU A 28 8.90 14.66 6.06
CA GLU A 28 8.75 13.54 6.99
C GLU A 28 9.01 12.17 6.30
N ILE A 29 8.47 11.97 5.10
CA ILE A 29 8.67 10.72 4.36
C ILE A 29 10.13 10.58 3.91
N GLU A 30 10.74 11.66 3.39
CA GLU A 30 12.13 11.68 2.95
C GLU A 30 13.10 11.40 4.10
N GLU A 31 12.87 12.01 5.28
CA GLU A 31 13.67 11.77 6.48
C GLU A 31 13.60 10.30 6.92
N ILE A 32 12.39 9.74 7.00
CA ILE A 32 12.21 8.33 7.35
C ILE A 32 12.80 7.42 6.28
N LYS A 33 12.66 7.74 4.99
CA LYS A 33 13.27 6.97 3.91
C LYS A 33 14.80 6.96 4.02
N ALA A 34 15.41 8.08 4.33
CA ALA A 34 16.85 8.16 4.57
C ALA A 34 17.28 7.29 5.78
N ALA A 35 16.49 7.31 6.86
CA ALA A 35 16.73 6.49 8.05
C ALA A 35 16.55 4.97 7.81
N CYS A 36 15.83 4.57 6.76
CA CYS A 36 15.68 3.15 6.37
C CYS A 36 16.97 2.52 5.84
N ALA A 37 18.02 3.30 5.58
CA ALA A 37 19.35 2.80 5.19
C ALA A 37 19.31 1.80 4.00
N GLY A 38 18.50 2.09 2.98
CA GLY A 38 18.33 1.25 1.79
C GLY A 38 17.24 0.18 1.90
N HIS A 39 16.64 -0.01 3.08
CA HIS A 39 15.49 -0.91 3.23
C HIS A 39 14.21 -0.29 2.67
N PRO A 40 13.25 -1.12 2.20
CA PRO A 40 11.98 -0.63 1.69
C PRO A 40 11.16 0.13 2.72
N LEU A 41 10.65 1.29 2.33
CA LEU A 41 9.68 2.08 3.07
C LEU A 41 8.29 1.93 2.43
N LYS A 42 7.28 1.59 3.25
CA LYS A 42 5.89 1.58 2.85
C LYS A 42 5.14 2.70 3.53
N VAL A 43 4.56 3.61 2.75
CA VAL A 43 3.74 4.71 3.27
C VAL A 43 2.27 4.32 3.27
N ILE A 44 1.68 4.27 4.46
CA ILE A 44 0.25 4.03 4.66
C ILE A 44 -0.47 5.36 4.47
N LEU A 45 -1.29 5.44 3.43
CA LEU A 45 -2.01 6.67 3.10
C LEU A 45 -3.21 6.91 4.03
N GLU A 46 -3.75 5.86 4.65
CA GLU A 46 -4.98 5.87 5.45
C GLU A 46 -6.16 6.39 4.62
N THR A 47 -6.45 5.68 3.52
CA THR A 47 -7.39 6.11 2.48
C THR A 47 -8.80 6.44 2.98
N GLY A 48 -9.26 5.79 4.06
CA GLY A 48 -10.53 6.10 4.70
C GLY A 48 -10.57 7.51 5.31
N ALA A 49 -9.46 7.97 5.85
CA ALA A 49 -9.34 9.32 6.39
C ALA A 49 -9.17 10.40 5.31
N LEU A 50 -8.59 10.05 4.16
CA LEU A 50 -8.44 10.94 3.01
C LEU A 50 -9.76 11.19 2.26
N GLN A 51 -10.71 10.27 2.35
CA GLN A 51 -12.11 10.32 1.91
C GLN A 51 -12.36 10.47 0.40
N THR A 52 -11.59 11.28 -0.31
CA THR A 52 -11.83 11.56 -1.74
C THR A 52 -10.78 10.93 -2.65
N ALA A 53 -11.17 10.55 -3.86
CA ALA A 53 -10.26 10.06 -4.89
C ALA A 53 -9.13 11.06 -5.20
N GLU A 54 -9.43 12.36 -5.15
CA GLU A 54 -8.45 13.42 -5.37
C GLU A 54 -7.38 13.42 -4.27
N ASN A 55 -7.77 13.36 -2.99
CA ASN A 55 -6.83 13.30 -1.88
C ASN A 55 -6.00 12.01 -1.91
N ILE A 56 -6.63 10.87 -2.21
CA ILE A 56 -5.93 9.58 -2.34
C ILE A 56 -4.88 9.65 -3.47
N HIS A 57 -5.25 10.22 -4.61
CA HIS A 57 -4.32 10.40 -5.73
C HIS A 57 -3.16 11.33 -5.35
N LYS A 58 -3.43 12.51 -4.77
CA LYS A 58 -2.41 13.48 -4.33
C LYS A 58 -1.45 12.85 -3.32
N ALA A 59 -1.99 12.16 -2.30
CA ALA A 59 -1.19 11.49 -1.28
C ALA A 59 -0.33 10.36 -1.88
N SER A 60 -0.86 9.61 -2.86
CA SER A 60 -0.11 8.59 -3.59
C SER A 60 1.08 9.20 -4.31
N VAL A 61 0.84 10.26 -5.08
CA VAL A 61 1.88 10.93 -5.86
C VAL A 61 2.95 11.55 -4.95
N LEU A 62 2.53 12.30 -3.91
CA LEU A 62 3.44 12.89 -2.93
C LEU A 62 4.34 11.83 -2.30
N SER A 63 3.75 10.73 -1.80
CA SER A 63 4.51 9.68 -1.14
C SER A 63 5.54 9.01 -2.06
N MET A 64 5.20 8.79 -3.33
CA MET A 64 6.12 8.21 -4.31
C MET A 64 7.27 9.14 -4.64
N PHE A 65 7.01 10.45 -4.81
CA PHE A 65 8.06 11.44 -5.05
C PHE A 65 8.97 11.64 -3.84
N ALA A 66 8.43 11.51 -2.62
CA ALA A 66 9.20 11.54 -1.38
C ALA A 66 9.99 10.25 -1.10
N GLY A 67 9.98 9.27 -2.02
CA GLY A 67 10.84 8.08 -1.96
C GLY A 67 10.20 6.82 -1.37
N ALA A 68 8.88 6.74 -1.27
CA ALA A 68 8.21 5.51 -0.87
C ALA A 68 8.46 4.38 -1.89
N ASP A 69 8.88 3.20 -1.41
CA ASP A 69 9.00 2.00 -2.25
C ASP A 69 7.65 1.28 -2.44
N PHE A 70 6.73 1.48 -1.48
CA PHE A 70 5.34 1.02 -1.53
C PHE A 70 4.41 2.11 -1.04
N ILE A 71 3.22 2.17 -1.63
CA ILE A 71 2.08 2.84 -1.02
C ILE A 71 1.06 1.79 -0.55
N LYS A 72 0.52 2.00 0.65
CA LYS A 72 -0.39 1.08 1.33
C LYS A 72 -1.70 1.77 1.65
N THR A 73 -2.83 1.08 1.50
CA THR A 73 -4.15 1.68 1.70
C THR A 73 -4.37 2.19 3.11
N SER A 74 -4.24 1.33 4.12
CA SER A 74 -4.70 1.64 5.48
C SER A 74 -3.98 0.87 6.58
N THR A 75 -4.11 1.38 7.82
CA THR A 75 -3.66 0.69 9.04
C THR A 75 -4.61 -0.45 9.42
N GLY A 76 -5.86 -0.39 9.00
CA GLY A 76 -6.95 -1.26 9.45
C GLY A 76 -7.54 -0.84 10.81
N LYS A 77 -7.26 0.39 11.28
CA LYS A 77 -7.79 0.96 12.53
C LYS A 77 -8.92 1.95 12.30
N ILE A 78 -9.04 2.45 11.07
CA ILE A 78 -10.08 3.40 10.64
C ILE A 78 -10.91 2.74 9.54
N GLU A 79 -12.21 2.93 9.58
CA GLU A 79 -13.13 2.49 8.52
C GLU A 79 -13.60 3.68 7.66
N PRO A 80 -13.76 3.48 6.35
CA PRO A 80 -13.44 2.28 5.60
C PRO A 80 -11.92 2.05 5.51
N ALA A 81 -11.48 0.79 5.58
CA ALA A 81 -10.06 0.45 5.42
C ALA A 81 -9.70 0.35 3.92
N ALA A 82 -9.22 -0.80 3.42
CA ALA A 82 -9.01 -0.97 1.99
C ALA A 82 -10.34 -1.03 1.23
N THR A 83 -10.45 -0.29 0.13
CA THR A 83 -11.57 -0.39 -0.81
C THR A 83 -11.08 -0.58 -2.24
N PRO A 84 -11.85 -1.26 -3.12
CA PRO A 84 -11.48 -1.40 -4.53
C PRO A 84 -11.32 -0.05 -5.25
N GLU A 85 -12.14 0.93 -4.90
CA GLU A 85 -12.08 2.29 -5.46
C GLU A 85 -10.77 2.99 -5.09
N ALA A 86 -10.36 2.94 -3.82
CA ALA A 86 -9.09 3.50 -3.37
C ALA A 86 -7.91 2.77 -4.05
N ALA A 87 -7.96 1.44 -4.13
CA ALA A 87 -6.95 0.63 -4.81
C ALA A 87 -6.81 1.01 -6.29
N LEU A 88 -7.93 1.21 -6.99
CA LEU A 88 -7.93 1.64 -8.39
C LEU A 88 -7.26 3.01 -8.56
N VAL A 89 -7.55 3.97 -7.68
CA VAL A 89 -6.94 5.32 -7.71
C VAL A 89 -5.44 5.21 -7.47
N MET A 90 -5.01 4.46 -6.46
CA MET A 90 -3.60 4.27 -6.11
C MET A 90 -2.83 3.56 -7.23
N CYS A 91 -3.38 2.49 -7.81
CA CYS A 91 -2.74 1.79 -8.93
C CYS A 91 -2.61 2.67 -10.18
N LYS A 92 -3.60 3.51 -10.48
CA LYS A 92 -3.48 4.51 -11.55
C LYS A 92 -2.37 5.52 -11.27
N ALA A 93 -2.25 6.01 -10.04
CA ALA A 93 -1.17 6.91 -9.65
C ALA A 93 0.22 6.23 -9.80
N ILE A 94 0.36 4.97 -9.38
CA ILE A 94 1.60 4.18 -9.57
C ILE A 94 1.93 4.04 -11.05
N ARG A 95 0.96 3.69 -11.89
CA ARG A 95 1.16 3.56 -13.34
C ARG A 95 1.66 4.86 -13.97
N ASP A 96 1.03 5.98 -13.60
CA ASP A 96 1.34 7.27 -14.20
C ASP A 96 2.70 7.79 -13.68
N TYR A 97 3.04 7.54 -12.41
CA TYR A 97 4.36 7.77 -11.85
C TYR A 97 5.44 6.94 -12.57
N TYR A 98 5.20 5.65 -12.79
CA TYR A 98 6.13 4.78 -13.52
C TYR A 98 6.36 5.25 -14.97
N LYS A 99 5.29 5.66 -15.67
CA LYS A 99 5.43 6.23 -17.02
C LYS A 99 6.29 7.50 -17.04
N LEU A 100 6.21 8.32 -16.01
CA LEU A 100 6.95 9.57 -15.91
C LEU A 100 8.41 9.36 -15.51
N THR A 101 8.67 8.47 -14.54
CA THR A 101 9.97 8.36 -13.87
C THR A 101 10.76 7.10 -14.24
N GLY A 102 10.11 6.08 -14.77
CA GLY A 102 10.69 4.73 -14.95
C GLY A 102 10.86 3.94 -13.66
N THR A 103 10.47 4.49 -12.51
CA THR A 103 10.64 3.86 -11.20
C THR A 103 9.37 3.08 -10.83
N LYS A 104 9.53 1.79 -10.49
CA LYS A 104 8.42 0.95 -10.02
C LYS A 104 8.22 1.11 -8.52
N VAL A 105 7.02 1.47 -8.11
CA VAL A 105 6.57 1.51 -6.72
C VAL A 105 5.54 0.40 -6.50
N GLY A 106 5.63 -0.28 -5.35
CA GLY A 106 4.72 -1.37 -5.02
C GLY A 106 3.39 -0.88 -4.45
N PHE A 107 2.38 -1.75 -4.54
CA PHE A 107 1.06 -1.54 -3.96
C PHE A 107 0.77 -2.57 -2.87
N LYS A 108 0.24 -2.11 -1.72
CA LYS A 108 -0.21 -3.00 -0.63
C LYS A 108 -1.65 -2.67 -0.24
N ALA A 109 -2.58 -3.58 -0.52
CA ALA A 109 -3.92 -3.52 0.04
C ALA A 109 -3.91 -4.07 1.47
N ALA A 110 -4.47 -3.34 2.44
CA ALA A 110 -4.50 -3.77 3.84
C ALA A 110 -5.71 -3.23 4.59
N GLY A 111 -6.26 -4.07 5.47
CA GLY A 111 -7.44 -3.78 6.28
C GLY A 111 -8.75 -4.20 5.61
N GLY A 112 -9.57 -4.95 6.34
CA GLY A 112 -10.89 -5.39 5.86
C GLY A 112 -10.89 -6.57 4.87
N ILE A 113 -9.75 -7.06 4.41
CA ILE A 113 -9.65 -8.16 3.45
C ILE A 113 -9.78 -9.48 4.21
N LYS A 114 -10.91 -10.16 4.05
CA LYS A 114 -11.28 -11.32 4.86
C LYS A 114 -11.47 -12.60 4.04
N THR A 115 -11.81 -12.48 2.76
CA THR A 115 -12.14 -13.59 1.89
C THR A 115 -11.15 -13.72 0.73
N ILE A 116 -11.15 -14.87 0.08
CA ILE A 116 -10.39 -15.10 -1.15
C ILE A 116 -10.88 -14.17 -2.26
N ASP A 117 -12.20 -13.96 -2.36
CA ASP A 117 -12.79 -13.08 -3.36
C ASP A 117 -12.35 -11.62 -3.16
N ASP A 118 -12.26 -11.14 -1.91
CA ASP A 118 -11.69 -9.81 -1.64
C ASP A 118 -10.27 -9.71 -2.19
N ALA A 119 -9.44 -10.72 -1.92
CA ALA A 119 -8.05 -10.74 -2.40
C ALA A 119 -7.94 -10.80 -3.92
N LEU A 120 -8.78 -11.60 -4.58
CA LEU A 120 -8.85 -11.69 -6.03
C LEU A 120 -9.28 -10.37 -6.66
N GLY A 121 -10.14 -9.61 -6.00
CA GLY A 121 -10.52 -8.26 -6.42
C GLY A 121 -9.30 -7.33 -6.52
N TYR A 122 -8.46 -7.28 -5.48
CA TYR A 122 -7.24 -6.47 -5.49
C TYR A 122 -6.19 -7.00 -6.46
N TYR A 123 -6.03 -8.32 -6.55
CA TYR A 123 -5.16 -8.95 -7.55
C TYR A 123 -5.56 -8.52 -8.97
N THR A 124 -6.85 -8.57 -9.27
CA THR A 124 -7.38 -8.19 -10.58
C THR A 124 -7.11 -6.71 -10.89
N ILE A 125 -7.34 -5.80 -9.91
CA ILE A 125 -7.05 -4.37 -10.10
C ILE A 125 -5.57 -4.15 -10.42
N VAL A 126 -4.66 -4.77 -9.68
CA VAL A 126 -3.22 -4.64 -9.91
C VAL A 126 -2.84 -5.16 -11.29
N ARG A 127 -3.30 -6.36 -11.66
CA ARG A 127 -3.01 -6.97 -12.95
C ARG A 127 -3.51 -6.12 -14.12
N GLU A 128 -4.76 -5.65 -14.06
CA GLU A 128 -5.38 -4.89 -15.17
C GLU A 128 -4.83 -3.46 -15.30
N VAL A 129 -4.42 -2.83 -14.19
CA VAL A 129 -3.94 -1.44 -14.21
C VAL A 129 -2.43 -1.33 -14.37
N LEU A 130 -1.68 -2.22 -13.72
CA LEU A 130 -0.22 -2.17 -13.65
C LEU A 130 0.47 -3.24 -14.52
N GLY A 131 -0.23 -4.33 -14.80
CA GLY A 131 0.30 -5.45 -15.60
C GLY A 131 0.86 -6.60 -14.74
N GLU A 132 1.06 -7.75 -15.40
CA GLU A 132 1.56 -8.98 -14.78
C GLU A 132 2.92 -8.79 -14.08
N GLU A 133 3.72 -7.86 -14.55
CA GLU A 133 5.03 -7.58 -13.98
C GLU A 133 4.99 -6.99 -12.57
N TRP A 134 3.82 -6.50 -12.10
CA TRP A 134 3.60 -6.12 -10.71
C TRP A 134 3.19 -7.28 -9.82
N ILE A 135 2.73 -8.40 -10.38
CA ILE A 135 2.26 -9.56 -9.61
C ILE A 135 3.47 -10.37 -9.09
N LYS A 136 4.17 -9.77 -8.13
CA LYS A 136 5.31 -10.40 -7.45
C LYS A 136 5.50 -9.79 -6.07
N GLU A 137 6.15 -10.52 -5.19
CA GLU A 137 6.39 -10.15 -3.80
C GLU A 137 6.99 -8.75 -3.62
N GLY A 138 7.90 -8.36 -4.48
CA GLY A 138 8.56 -7.04 -4.42
C GLY A 138 7.69 -5.87 -4.85
N LEU A 139 6.50 -6.08 -5.42
CA LEU A 139 5.64 -5.00 -5.95
C LEU A 139 4.16 -5.11 -5.59
N PHE A 140 3.67 -6.29 -5.16
CA PHE A 140 2.29 -6.46 -4.73
C PHE A 140 2.20 -7.25 -3.43
N ARG A 141 1.47 -6.73 -2.46
CA ARG A 141 1.22 -7.34 -1.17
C ARG A 141 -0.24 -7.18 -0.74
N ILE A 142 -0.72 -8.15 0.01
CA ILE A 142 -2.01 -8.10 0.72
C ILE A 142 -1.73 -8.23 2.21
N GLY A 143 -2.14 -7.21 2.98
CA GLY A 143 -2.04 -7.19 4.43
C GLY A 143 -3.32 -7.73 5.06
N THR A 144 -3.25 -8.91 5.65
CA THR A 144 -4.39 -9.58 6.27
C THR A 144 -3.93 -10.45 7.45
N SER A 145 -4.83 -10.74 8.38
CA SER A 145 -4.54 -11.58 9.55
C SER A 145 -4.91 -13.06 9.36
N ARG A 146 -5.84 -13.38 8.45
CA ARG A 146 -6.41 -14.74 8.35
C ARG A 146 -6.40 -15.32 6.94
N LEU A 147 -6.28 -14.49 5.92
CA LEU A 147 -6.42 -14.91 4.53
C LEU A 147 -5.34 -15.93 4.12
N ALA A 148 -4.11 -15.80 4.63
CA ALA A 148 -3.04 -16.73 4.32
C ALA A 148 -3.41 -18.18 4.71
N ASN A 149 -4.05 -18.35 5.88
CA ASN A 149 -4.52 -19.66 6.34
C ASN A 149 -5.67 -20.20 5.48
N LEU A 150 -6.60 -19.31 5.05
CA LEU A 150 -7.69 -19.70 4.16
C LEU A 150 -7.17 -20.15 2.80
N LEU A 151 -6.23 -19.41 2.23
CA LEU A 151 -5.59 -19.76 0.96
C LEU A 151 -4.80 -21.07 1.06
N ALA A 152 -4.05 -21.27 2.14
CA ALA A 152 -3.32 -22.50 2.38
C ALA A 152 -4.28 -23.70 2.51
N ALA A 153 -5.36 -23.55 3.27
CA ALA A 153 -6.39 -24.58 3.43
C ALA A 153 -7.05 -24.96 2.09
N GLU A 154 -7.39 -23.96 1.26
CA GLU A 154 -7.98 -24.19 -0.06
C GLU A 154 -7.01 -24.93 -1.01
N LEU A 155 -5.73 -24.57 -0.98
CA LEU A 155 -4.72 -25.17 -1.84
C LEU A 155 -4.31 -26.59 -1.42
N THR A 156 -4.28 -26.86 -0.10
CA THR A 156 -3.82 -28.16 0.43
C THR A 156 -4.93 -29.13 0.77
N GLY A 157 -6.18 -28.65 0.83
CA GLY A 157 -7.32 -29.42 1.33
C GLY A 157 -7.27 -29.68 2.85
N GLU A 158 -6.30 -29.10 3.57
CA GLU A 158 -6.15 -29.22 5.02
C GLU A 158 -6.68 -27.97 5.72
N GLN A 159 -7.42 -28.15 6.83
CA GLN A 159 -7.76 -27.01 7.69
C GLN A 159 -6.48 -26.49 8.35
N GLY A 160 -5.99 -25.35 7.86
CA GLY A 160 -4.78 -24.71 8.38
C GLY A 160 -4.90 -24.39 9.87
N LYS A 161 -3.87 -24.71 10.65
CA LYS A 161 -3.78 -24.24 12.04
C LYS A 161 -3.62 -22.71 12.01
N PRO A 162 -4.33 -21.94 12.86
CA PRO A 162 -4.12 -20.50 12.93
C PRO A 162 -2.69 -20.20 13.40
N PHE A 163 -2.03 -19.25 12.71
CA PHE A 163 -0.79 -18.65 13.20
C PHE A 163 -1.07 -17.76 14.39
#